data_ddad4959705dd18938e4dc3bcda42b77
#
_entry.id   ddad4959705dd18938e4dc3bcda42b77
#
_cell.length_a   1.000
_cell.length_b   1.000
_cell.length_c   1.000
_cell.angle_alpha   90.00
_cell.angle_beta   90.00
_cell.angle_gamma   90.00
#
_symmetry.space_group_name_H-M   'P 1'
#
loop_
_entity.id
_entity.type
_entity.pdbx_description
1 polymer ?
#
loop_
_entity_poly.entity_id
_entity_poly.type
_entity_poly.pdbx_seq_one_letter_code
_entity_poly.pdbx_strand_id
1 'polypeptide(L)'
;MLEAVCAGIDLDNDSFPFMEWRDAIIAGVDARIFRISFTGELSFEINMPAHHARHIWEALMDSGEAYDITPYGTETMHVLRAEKGFMIVGQDTDCLLYTSPSPRD
;
A
#
# COMPACT_ATOMS: atom_id res chain seq x y z
N MET A 1 5.55 -6.85 11.82
CA MET A 1 6.56 -6.70 10.76
C MET A 1 6.93 -5.24 10.53
N LEU A 2 6.04 -4.42 10.02
CA LEU A 2 6.34 -3.01 9.78
C LEU A 2 6.72 -2.27 11.08
N GLU A 3 6.05 -2.57 12.17
CA GLU A 3 6.32 -1.96 13.47
C GLU A 3 7.76 -2.20 13.95
N ALA A 4 8.36 -3.32 13.58
CA ALA A 4 9.72 -3.65 14.00
C ALA A 4 10.78 -2.73 13.38
N VAL A 5 10.50 -2.12 12.23
CA VAL A 5 11.44 -1.24 11.54
C VAL A 5 10.98 0.22 11.54
N CYS A 6 9.80 0.50 12.07
CA CYS A 6 9.20 1.82 12.08
C CYS A 6 9.33 2.46 13.45
N ALA A 7 9.72 3.72 13.48
CA ALA A 7 9.87 4.49 14.72
C ALA A 7 9.05 5.78 14.63
N GLY A 8 8.53 6.21 15.78
CA GLY A 8 7.88 7.51 15.91
C GLY A 8 6.38 7.50 15.66
N ILE A 9 5.79 6.37 15.26
CA ILE A 9 4.34 6.27 15.08
C ILE A 9 3.81 4.94 15.61
N ASP A 10 2.51 4.94 15.88
CA ASP A 10 1.75 3.75 16.24
C ASP A 10 0.92 3.35 15.01
N LEU A 11 0.99 2.10 14.62
CA LEU A 11 0.30 1.56 13.45
C LEU A 11 -1.08 0.98 13.77
N ASP A 12 -1.54 1.14 15.00
CA ASP A 12 -2.85 0.67 15.42
C ASP A 12 -3.98 1.41 14.70
N ASN A 13 -5.09 0.73 14.51
CA ASN A 13 -6.28 1.27 13.85
C ASN A 13 -6.78 2.58 14.49
N ASP A 14 -6.72 2.67 15.81
CA ASP A 14 -7.21 3.84 16.52
C ASP A 14 -6.29 5.04 16.36
N SER A 15 -4.98 4.79 16.31
CA SER A 15 -3.96 5.84 16.18
C SER A 15 -3.64 6.20 14.73
N PHE A 16 -3.90 5.27 13.81
CA PHE A 16 -3.61 5.43 12.38
C PHE A 16 -4.79 4.93 11.56
N PRO A 17 -5.87 5.72 11.46
CA PRO A 17 -7.06 5.29 10.72
C PRO A 17 -6.83 5.19 9.22
N PHE A 18 -7.70 4.45 8.55
CA PHE A 18 -7.70 4.30 7.10
C PHE A 18 -7.79 5.66 6.40
N MET A 19 -7.07 5.83 5.31
CA MET A 19 -6.98 7.04 4.48
C MET A 19 -6.16 8.17 5.11
N GLU A 20 -5.53 7.95 6.24
CA GLU A 20 -4.61 8.93 6.83
C GLU A 20 -3.17 8.60 6.49
N TRP A 21 -2.28 9.54 6.76
CA TRP A 21 -0.84 9.36 6.57
C TRP A 21 -0.07 9.92 7.74
N ARG A 22 1.13 9.44 7.92
CA ARG A 22 2.05 9.89 8.98
C ARG A 22 3.47 9.91 8.46
N ASP A 23 4.25 10.87 8.91
CA ASP A 23 5.70 10.82 8.72
C ASP A 23 6.32 9.96 9.80
N ALA A 24 7.28 9.13 9.40
CA ALA A 24 7.93 8.20 10.30
C ALA A 24 9.34 7.91 9.85
N ILE A 25 10.10 7.25 10.73
CA ILE A 25 11.45 6.79 10.41
C ILE A 25 11.39 5.27 10.24
N ILE A 26 11.74 4.79 9.06
CA ILE A 26 11.75 3.36 8.76
C ILE A 26 13.18 2.94 8.48
N ALA A 27 13.70 2.02 9.31
CA ALA A 27 15.08 1.54 9.20
C ALA A 27 16.10 2.68 9.12
N GLY A 28 15.87 3.76 9.88
CA GLY A 28 16.74 4.93 9.92
C GLY A 28 16.52 5.95 8.81
N VAL A 29 15.50 5.77 7.97
CA VAL A 29 15.21 6.63 6.82
C VAL A 29 13.89 7.36 7.03
N ASP A 30 13.87 8.67 6.79
CA ASP A 30 12.65 9.46 6.82
C ASP A 30 11.72 9.01 5.71
N ALA A 31 10.50 8.66 6.07
CA ALA A 31 9.51 8.15 5.13
C ALA A 31 8.13 8.66 5.49
N ARG A 32 7.22 8.59 4.52
CA ARG A 32 5.81 8.90 4.73
C ARG A 32 5.00 7.64 4.52
N ILE A 33 4.16 7.30 5.49
CA ILE A 33 3.35 6.09 5.45
C ILE A 33 1.89 6.49 5.28
N PHE A 34 1.26 5.92 4.25
CA PHE A 34 -0.16 6.08 4.02
C PHE A 34 -0.87 4.78 4.37
N ARG A 35 -1.99 4.87 5.08
CA ARG A 35 -2.83 3.72 5.31
C ARG A 35 -3.90 3.66 4.23
N ILE A 36 -3.54 3.12 3.10
CA ILE A 36 -4.41 2.95 1.94
C ILE A 36 -4.30 1.53 1.43
N SER A 37 -5.25 1.12 0.60
CA SER A 37 -5.26 -0.25 0.10
C SER A 37 -5.78 -0.30 -1.33
N PHE A 38 -5.06 -1.00 -2.20
CA PHE A 38 -5.54 -1.36 -3.51
C PHE A 38 -6.29 -2.69 -3.51
N THR A 39 -5.99 -3.55 -2.56
CA THR A 39 -6.53 -4.91 -2.52
C THR A 39 -7.72 -5.05 -1.59
N GLY A 40 -8.02 -4.03 -0.80
CA GLY A 40 -9.08 -4.09 0.20
C GLY A 40 -8.67 -4.73 1.52
N GLU A 41 -7.42 -5.15 1.64
CA GLU A 41 -6.87 -5.70 2.86
C GLU A 41 -6.12 -4.62 3.65
N LEU A 42 -5.74 -4.92 4.89
CA LEU A 42 -4.90 -4.03 5.68
C LEU A 42 -3.58 -3.82 4.95
N SER A 43 -3.28 -2.59 4.62
CA SER A 43 -2.15 -2.27 3.77
C SER A 43 -1.59 -0.90 4.11
N PHE A 44 -0.30 -0.73 3.85
CA PHE A 44 0.41 0.53 4.02
C PHE A 44 1.21 0.81 2.77
N GLU A 45 1.20 2.06 2.32
CA GLU A 45 2.08 2.52 1.26
C GLU A 45 3.20 3.35 1.90
N ILE A 46 4.43 3.01 1.58
CA ILE A 46 5.61 3.67 2.15
C ILE A 46 6.26 4.48 1.06
N ASN A 47 6.36 5.79 1.27
CA ASN A 47 6.99 6.72 0.33
C ASN A 47 8.30 7.23 0.94
N MET A 48 9.39 7.12 0.18
CA MET A 48 10.71 7.55 0.60
C MET A 48 11.49 8.05 -0.62
N PRO A 49 12.63 8.77 -0.40
CA PRO A 49 13.50 9.10 -1.52
C PRO A 49 13.99 7.84 -2.23
N ALA A 50 14.02 7.87 -3.55
CA ALA A 50 14.27 6.67 -4.37
C ALA A 50 15.58 5.95 -4.02
N HIS A 51 16.61 6.69 -3.64
CA HIS A 51 17.92 6.10 -3.31
C HIS A 51 17.91 5.30 -1.99
N HIS A 52 16.85 5.39 -1.21
CA HIS A 52 16.67 4.59 0.01
C HIS A 52 15.74 3.38 -0.19
N ALA A 53 15.16 3.22 -1.36
CA ALA A 53 14.15 2.19 -1.59
C ALA A 53 14.68 0.78 -1.35
N ARG A 54 15.89 0.49 -1.83
CA ARG A 54 16.50 -0.83 -1.64
C ARG A 54 16.75 -1.14 -0.17
N HIS A 55 17.25 -0.16 0.57
CA HIS A 55 17.52 -0.32 2.00
C HIS A 55 16.24 -0.66 2.77
N ILE A 56 15.16 0.07 2.50
CA ILE A 56 13.87 -0.18 3.16
C ILE A 56 13.30 -1.53 2.74
N TRP A 57 13.38 -1.88 1.45
CA TRP A 57 12.94 -3.17 0.95
C TRP A 57 13.64 -4.31 1.70
N GLU A 58 14.96 -4.25 1.80
CA GLU A 58 15.74 -5.29 2.48
C GLU A 58 15.40 -5.36 3.97
N ALA A 59 15.21 -4.22 4.62
CA ALA A 59 14.82 -4.18 6.04
C ALA A 59 13.45 -4.82 6.27
N LEU A 60 12.50 -4.57 5.38
CA LEU A 60 11.17 -5.15 5.46
C LEU A 60 11.19 -6.65 5.18
N MET A 61 11.98 -7.09 4.20
CA MET A 61 12.12 -8.52 3.92
C MET A 61 12.72 -9.26 5.10
N ASP A 62 13.74 -8.71 5.73
CA ASP A 62 14.35 -9.30 6.92
C ASP A 62 13.36 -9.36 8.09
N SER A 63 12.69 -8.26 8.35
CA SER A 63 11.70 -8.17 9.42
C SER A 63 10.50 -9.09 9.18
N GLY A 64 10.13 -9.29 7.91
CA GLY A 64 8.99 -10.10 7.53
C GLY A 64 9.27 -11.60 7.44
N GLU A 65 10.51 -12.03 7.58
CA GLU A 65 10.88 -13.43 7.44
C GLU A 65 10.11 -14.33 8.41
N ALA A 66 9.93 -13.87 9.65
CA ALA A 66 9.18 -14.59 10.67
C ALA A 66 7.68 -14.67 10.37
N TYR A 67 7.19 -13.88 9.42
CA TYR A 67 5.78 -13.80 9.05
C TYR A 67 5.53 -14.34 7.63
N ASP A 68 6.51 -15.04 7.06
CA ASP A 68 6.42 -15.59 5.70
C ASP A 68 6.13 -14.50 4.65
N ILE A 69 6.81 -13.37 4.76
CA ILE A 69 6.64 -12.28 3.81
C ILE A 69 6.91 -12.76 2.38
N THR A 70 6.02 -12.45 1.46
CA THR A 70 6.13 -12.88 0.08
C THR A 70 5.97 -11.67 -0.84
N PRO A 71 6.99 -11.33 -1.64
CA PRO A 71 6.84 -10.25 -2.61
C PRO A 71 5.87 -10.66 -3.72
N TYR A 72 5.07 -9.73 -4.20
CA TYR A 72 4.22 -9.94 -5.37
C TYR A 72 4.20 -8.67 -6.22
N GLY A 73 3.86 -8.84 -7.48
CA GLY A 73 3.87 -7.75 -8.44
C GLY A 73 2.48 -7.19 -8.74
N THR A 74 2.45 -6.30 -9.71
CA THR A 74 1.26 -5.56 -10.11
C THR A 74 0.12 -6.45 -10.60
N GLU A 75 0.44 -7.53 -11.31
CA GLU A 75 -0.61 -8.46 -11.80
C GLU A 75 -1.37 -9.11 -10.66
N THR A 76 -0.67 -9.55 -9.62
CA THR A 76 -1.33 -10.11 -8.43
C THR A 76 -2.20 -9.06 -7.74
N MET A 77 -1.73 -7.82 -7.67
CA MET A 77 -2.49 -6.72 -7.10
C MET A 77 -3.80 -6.50 -7.88
N HIS A 78 -3.76 -6.59 -9.21
CA HIS A 78 -4.95 -6.43 -10.06
C HIS A 78 -5.98 -7.53 -9.80
N VAL A 79 -5.54 -8.76 -9.58
CA VAL A 79 -6.44 -9.87 -9.24
C VAL A 79 -7.07 -9.64 -7.86
N LEU A 80 -6.25 -9.30 -6.89
CA LEU A 80 -6.73 -9.12 -5.51
C LEU A 80 -7.73 -7.97 -5.38
N ARG A 81 -7.46 -6.85 -6.07
CA ARG A 81 -8.40 -5.72 -6.03
C ARG A 81 -9.75 -6.09 -6.68
N ALA A 82 -9.71 -6.89 -7.74
CA ALA A 82 -10.93 -7.33 -8.42
C ALA A 82 -11.79 -8.25 -7.53
N GLU A 83 -11.15 -9.08 -6.74
CA GLU A 83 -11.86 -9.94 -5.78
C GLU A 83 -12.62 -9.12 -4.74
N LYS A 84 -12.11 -7.94 -4.40
CA LYS A 84 -12.75 -7.02 -3.45
C LYS A 84 -13.69 -6.02 -4.14
N GLY A 85 -13.74 -6.00 -5.46
CA GLY A 85 -14.56 -5.06 -6.21
C GLY A 85 -13.98 -3.66 -6.34
N PHE A 86 -12.70 -3.48 -6.05
CA PHE A 86 -12.04 -2.17 -6.18
C PHE A 86 -11.68 -1.89 -7.63
N MET A 87 -11.91 -0.65 -8.07
CA MET A 87 -11.54 -0.24 -9.42
C MET A 87 -10.16 0.41 -9.45
N ILE A 88 -9.53 0.37 -10.62
CA ILE A 88 -8.25 1.02 -10.86
C ILE A 88 -8.47 2.14 -11.86
N VAL A 89 -8.16 3.37 -11.46
CA VAL A 89 -8.28 4.55 -12.31
C VAL A 89 -7.33 4.41 -13.51
N GLY A 90 -7.84 4.69 -14.70
CA GLY A 90 -7.08 4.58 -15.94
C GLY A 90 -7.17 3.21 -16.59
N GLN A 91 -7.49 2.18 -15.85
CA GLN A 91 -7.70 0.83 -16.38
C GLN A 91 -9.20 0.48 -16.45
N ASP A 92 -9.92 0.73 -15.35
CA ASP A 92 -11.36 0.47 -15.27
C ASP A 92 -12.20 1.71 -15.56
N THR A 93 -11.60 2.90 -15.51
CA THR A 93 -12.26 4.18 -15.74
C THR A 93 -11.65 4.88 -16.96
N ASP A 94 -11.81 4.27 -18.11
CA ASP A 94 -11.33 4.83 -19.38
C ASP A 94 -12.41 5.68 -20.06
N CYS A 95 -12.12 6.16 -21.28
CA CYS A 95 -13.08 6.99 -21.99
C CYS A 95 -14.38 6.28 -22.35
N LEU A 96 -14.41 4.97 -22.37
CA LEU A 96 -15.63 4.23 -22.66
C LEU A 96 -16.69 4.41 -21.59
N LEU A 97 -16.28 4.62 -20.36
CA LEU A 97 -17.22 4.89 -19.27
C LEU A 97 -17.91 6.25 -19.42
N TYR A 98 -17.26 7.19 -20.11
CA TYR A 98 -17.81 8.52 -20.33
C TYR A 98 -18.63 8.63 -21.60
N THR A 99 -18.35 7.80 -22.61
CA THR A 99 -18.96 7.89 -23.93
C THR A 99 -20.10 6.89 -24.14
N SER A 100 -20.11 5.80 -23.39
CA SER A 100 -21.19 4.84 -23.47
C SER A 100 -22.38 5.29 -22.62
N PRO A 101 -23.61 4.84 -22.94
CA PRO A 101 -24.72 5.03 -22.02
C PRO A 101 -24.37 4.45 -20.65
N SER A 102 -24.82 5.13 -19.60
CA SER A 102 -24.53 4.65 -18.25
C SER A 102 -25.05 3.23 -18.06
N PRO A 103 -24.24 2.32 -17.55
CA PRO A 103 -24.71 0.96 -17.28
C PRO A 103 -25.82 0.91 -16.24
N ARG A 104 -26.02 2.00 -15.55
CA ARG A 104 -27.05 2.10 -14.51
C ARG A 104 -28.38 2.64 -15.06
N ASP A 105 -28.37 3.06 -16.27
CA ASP A 105 -29.56 3.58 -16.95
C ASP A 105 -30.41 2.45 -17.49
#